data_f1da63a1377768b33851ea8138a59534
#
_entry.id   f1da63a1377768b33851ea8138a59534
#
_cell.length_a   1.000
_cell.length_b   1.000
_cell.length_c   1.000
_cell.angle_alpha   90.00
_cell.angle_beta   90.00
_cell.angle_gamma   90.00
#
_symmetry.space_group_name_H-M   'P 1'
#
loop_
_entity.id
_entity.type
_entity.pdbx_description
1 polymer ?
#
loop_
_entity_poly.entity_id
_entity_poly.type
_entity_poly.pdbx_seq_one_letter_code
_entity_poly.pdbx_strand_id
1 'polypeptide(L)'
;FLIQGKRDGGKLAAAQEICNQLKITLNEVAYIGDDINCRELLEAVGVAACPANANIIIRNIPSIKIMTGKGGEGCVREFIEVLMREFNKR
;
A
#
# COMPACT_ATOMS: atom_id res chain seq x y z
N PHE A 1 4.88 7.52 -4.77
CA PHE A 1 4.02 8.19 -3.81
C PHE A 1 3.43 7.19 -2.83
N LEU A 2 3.55 7.47 -1.54
CA LEU A 2 3.08 6.58 -0.48
C LEU A 2 1.79 7.12 0.13
N ILE A 3 0.77 6.26 0.21
CA ILE A 3 -0.50 6.59 0.85
C ILE A 3 -0.71 5.63 2.01
N GLN A 4 -1.04 6.18 3.17
CA GLN A 4 -1.36 5.41 4.35
C GLN A 4 -2.86 5.16 4.41
N GLY A 5 -3.26 3.94 4.76
CA GLY A 5 -4.65 3.54 4.74
C GLY A 5 -5.53 4.30 5.71
N LYS A 6 -6.76 4.58 5.29
CA LYS A 6 -7.82 5.12 6.13
C LYS A 6 -8.98 4.15 6.12
N ARG A 7 -9.88 4.29 7.09
CA ARG A 7 -10.93 3.31 7.29
C ARG A 7 -12.11 3.41 6.33
N ASP A 8 -12.33 4.57 5.77
CA ASP A 8 -13.53 4.82 4.98
C ASP A 8 -13.47 4.18 3.61
N GLY A 9 -14.63 3.85 3.06
CA GLY A 9 -14.75 3.46 1.68
C GLY A 9 -14.31 4.61 0.77
N GLY A 10 -14.12 4.34 -0.50
CA GLY A 10 -13.72 5.37 -1.44
C GLY A 10 -12.23 5.67 -1.46
N LYS A 11 -11.43 4.83 -0.84
CA LYS A 11 -9.97 5.00 -0.85
C LYS A 11 -9.40 5.00 -2.25
N LEU A 12 -9.94 4.16 -3.12
CA LEU A 12 -9.48 4.13 -4.51
C LEU A 12 -9.77 5.45 -5.21
N ALA A 13 -10.97 5.98 -5.05
CA ALA A 13 -11.33 7.26 -5.66
C ALA A 13 -10.48 8.40 -5.13
N ALA A 14 -10.23 8.42 -3.82
CA ALA A 14 -9.37 9.45 -3.21
C ALA A 14 -7.95 9.36 -3.73
N ALA A 15 -7.42 8.15 -3.88
CA ALA A 15 -6.08 7.96 -4.40
C ALA A 15 -6.00 8.39 -5.87
N GLN A 16 -7.02 8.08 -6.66
CA GLN A 16 -7.06 8.50 -8.05
C GLN A 16 -7.08 10.03 -8.18
N GLU A 17 -7.81 10.70 -7.31
CA GLU A 17 -7.85 12.16 -7.31
C GLU A 17 -6.48 12.75 -6.98
N ILE A 18 -5.79 12.20 -5.98
CA ILE A 18 -4.45 12.63 -5.63
C ILE A 18 -3.51 12.41 -6.82
N CYS A 19 -3.61 11.27 -7.47
CA CYS A 19 -2.79 10.97 -8.65
C CYS A 19 -3.04 11.98 -9.77
N ASN A 20 -4.30 12.35 -9.99
CA ASN A 20 -4.63 13.35 -11.00
C ASN A 20 -4.02 14.70 -10.69
N GLN A 21 -4.07 15.11 -9.41
CA GLN A 21 -3.49 16.38 -8.98
C GLN A 21 -1.97 16.39 -9.15
N LEU A 22 -1.32 15.26 -8.91
CA LEU A 22 0.14 15.14 -9.02
C LEU A 22 0.59 14.73 -10.42
N LYS A 23 -0.34 14.47 -11.33
CA LYS A 23 -0.06 14.01 -12.69
C LYS A 23 0.74 12.71 -12.72
N ILE A 24 0.38 11.78 -11.83
CA ILE A 24 0.95 10.43 -11.80
C ILE A 24 -0.16 9.41 -11.96
N THR A 25 0.21 8.15 -12.14
CA THR A 25 -0.75 7.05 -12.22
C THR A 25 -0.70 6.22 -10.95
N LEU A 26 -1.73 5.40 -10.72
CA LEU A 26 -1.74 4.47 -9.59
C LEU A 26 -0.56 3.51 -9.63
N ASN A 27 -0.07 3.21 -10.82
CA ASN A 27 1.09 2.35 -10.96
C ASN A 27 2.35 2.93 -10.31
N GLU A 28 2.36 4.23 -10.08
CA GLU A 28 3.46 4.94 -9.44
C GLU A 28 3.25 5.11 -7.94
N VAL A 29 2.20 4.50 -7.38
CA VAL A 29 1.84 4.63 -5.97
C VAL A 29 2.23 3.37 -5.23
N ALA A 30 2.76 3.54 -4.02
CA ALA A 30 2.97 2.47 -3.05
C ALA A 30 1.97 2.65 -1.91
N TYR A 31 1.30 1.58 -1.52
CA TYR A 31 0.25 1.66 -0.50
C TYR A 31 0.34 0.49 0.45
N ILE A 32 0.19 0.76 1.74
CA ILE A 32 0.14 -0.28 2.76
C ILE A 32 -1.20 -0.22 3.48
N GLY A 33 -1.87 -1.36 3.60
CA GLY A 33 -3.17 -1.44 4.25
C GLY A 33 -3.40 -2.83 4.83
N ASP A 34 -4.30 -2.92 5.82
CA ASP A 34 -4.54 -4.16 6.54
C ASP A 34 -6.01 -4.59 6.56
N ASP A 35 -6.92 -3.77 6.09
CA ASP A 35 -8.34 -4.00 6.17
C ASP A 35 -8.89 -4.38 4.80
N ILE A 36 -9.95 -5.18 4.81
CA ILE A 36 -10.63 -5.58 3.57
C ILE A 36 -11.08 -4.36 2.75
N ASN A 37 -11.36 -3.25 3.41
CA ASN A 37 -11.71 -2.00 2.72
C ASN A 37 -10.55 -1.42 1.90
N CYS A 38 -9.34 -1.90 2.12
CA CYS A 38 -8.15 -1.48 1.37
C CYS A 38 -7.94 -2.29 0.10
N ARG A 39 -8.70 -3.37 -0.10
CA ARG A 39 -8.43 -4.36 -1.14
C ARG A 39 -8.40 -3.76 -2.53
N GLU A 40 -9.39 -2.95 -2.87
CA GLU A 40 -9.45 -2.37 -4.21
C GLU A 40 -8.22 -1.53 -4.52
N LEU A 41 -7.81 -0.71 -3.57
CA LEU A 41 -6.65 0.13 -3.74
C LEU A 41 -5.37 -0.70 -3.79
N LEU A 42 -5.24 -1.69 -2.91
CA LEU A 42 -4.08 -2.58 -2.90
C LEU A 42 -3.91 -3.32 -4.22
N GLU A 43 -5.03 -3.68 -4.86
CA GLU A 43 -4.97 -4.37 -6.14
C GLU A 43 -4.65 -3.42 -7.31
N ALA A 44 -4.87 -2.13 -7.13
CA ALA A 44 -4.71 -1.14 -8.19
C ALA A 44 -3.35 -0.44 -8.19
N VAL A 45 -2.66 -0.38 -7.06
CA VAL A 45 -1.39 0.36 -6.99
C VAL A 45 -0.23 -0.44 -7.53
N GLY A 46 0.87 0.24 -7.82
CA GLY A 46 2.07 -0.40 -8.35
C GLY A 46 2.79 -1.26 -7.33
N VAL A 47 2.84 -0.82 -6.07
CA VAL A 47 3.46 -1.59 -4.99
C VAL A 47 2.49 -1.65 -3.82
N ALA A 48 2.03 -2.85 -3.50
CA ALA A 48 1.09 -3.06 -2.40
C ALA A 48 1.77 -3.81 -1.26
N ALA A 49 1.42 -3.48 -0.03
CA ALA A 49 1.96 -4.13 1.15
C ALA A 49 0.91 -4.23 2.24
N CYS A 50 1.15 -5.13 3.17
CA CYS A 50 0.29 -5.26 4.35
C CYS A 50 1.13 -5.68 5.55
N PRO A 51 0.65 -5.39 6.78
CA PRO A 51 1.34 -5.87 7.98
C PRO A 51 1.19 -7.39 8.13
N ALA A 52 2.01 -7.97 8.99
CA ALA A 52 2.03 -9.42 9.20
C ALA A 52 0.68 -9.96 9.69
N ASN A 53 -0.06 -9.15 10.43
CA ASN A 53 -1.36 -9.55 11.01
C ASN A 53 -2.56 -9.05 10.21
N ALA A 54 -2.37 -8.71 8.95
CA ALA A 54 -3.47 -8.26 8.11
C ALA A 54 -4.48 -9.37 7.88
N ASN A 55 -5.70 -8.99 7.48
CA ASN A 55 -6.75 -9.92 7.12
C ASN A 55 -6.24 -10.89 6.06
N ILE A 56 -6.63 -12.16 6.18
CA ILE A 56 -6.15 -13.21 5.26
C ILE A 56 -6.48 -12.89 3.80
N ILE A 57 -7.61 -12.24 3.55
CA ILE A 57 -7.98 -11.85 2.19
C ILE A 57 -6.96 -10.87 1.63
N ILE A 58 -6.49 -9.95 2.46
CA ILE A 58 -5.48 -8.98 2.05
C ILE A 58 -4.13 -9.67 1.82
N ARG A 59 -3.73 -10.56 2.71
CA ARG A 59 -2.44 -11.29 2.58
C ARG A 59 -2.40 -12.18 1.34
N ASN A 60 -3.54 -12.55 0.81
CA ASN A 60 -3.63 -13.40 -0.38
C ASN A 60 -3.67 -12.63 -1.69
N ILE A 61 -3.63 -11.31 -1.68
CA ILE A 61 -3.57 -10.52 -2.90
C ILE A 61 -2.27 -10.84 -3.64
N PRO A 62 -2.34 -11.16 -4.95
CA PRO A 62 -1.12 -11.47 -5.71
C PRO A 62 -0.10 -10.34 -5.66
N SER A 63 1.16 -10.69 -5.50
CA SER A 63 2.29 -9.76 -5.46
C SER A 63 2.31 -8.81 -4.25
N ILE A 64 1.44 -9.00 -3.27
CA ILE A 64 1.48 -8.16 -2.08
C ILE A 64 2.73 -8.46 -1.25
N LYS A 65 3.35 -7.41 -0.71
CA LYS A 65 4.51 -7.55 0.16
C LYS A 65 4.00 -7.61 1.60
N ILE A 66 4.27 -8.72 2.28
CA ILE A 66 3.85 -8.90 3.68
C ILE A 66 5.00 -8.48 4.57
N MET A 67 4.77 -7.49 5.40
CA MET A 67 5.78 -7.00 6.33
C MET A 67 5.94 -7.94 7.50
N THR A 68 7.08 -7.90 8.17
CA THR A 68 7.33 -8.73 9.35
C THR A 68 6.68 -8.14 10.58
N GLY A 69 6.51 -6.81 10.62
CA GLY A 69 5.87 -6.13 11.73
C GLY A 69 4.36 -6.17 11.64
N LYS A 70 3.72 -6.06 12.80
CA LYS A 70 2.28 -5.91 12.88
C LYS A 70 1.93 -4.45 12.59
N GLY A 71 0.62 -4.17 12.43
CA GLY A 71 0.18 -2.83 12.09
C GLY A 71 0.75 -1.75 13.01
N GLY A 72 0.81 -0.52 12.47
CA GLY A 72 1.34 0.64 13.19
C GLY A 72 2.58 1.23 12.53
N GLU A 73 3.25 2.13 13.23
CA GLU A 73 4.38 2.89 12.68
C GLU A 73 5.57 2.01 12.27
N GLY A 74 5.84 0.96 13.04
CA GLY A 74 6.96 0.06 12.73
C GLY A 74 6.79 -0.62 11.38
N CYS A 75 5.57 -0.99 11.05
CA CYS A 75 5.25 -1.62 9.79
C CYS A 75 5.43 -0.65 8.61
N VAL A 76 4.99 0.60 8.79
CA VAL A 76 5.14 1.63 7.76
C VAL A 76 6.61 1.93 7.52
N ARG A 77 7.39 2.03 8.58
CA ARG A 77 8.83 2.26 8.48
C ARG A 77 9.52 1.12 7.73
N GLU A 78 9.16 -0.12 8.05
CA GLU A 78 9.69 -1.28 7.35
C GLU A 78 9.39 -1.21 5.85
N PHE A 79 8.16 -0.83 5.51
CA PHE A 79 7.76 -0.71 4.11
C PHE A 79 8.57 0.36 3.38
N ILE A 80 8.77 1.50 4.03
CA ILE A 80 9.60 2.56 3.44
C ILE A 80 11.01 2.06 3.19
N GLU A 81 11.59 1.32 4.13
CA GLU A 81 12.93 0.77 3.96
C GLU A 81 13.00 -0.22 2.79
N VAL A 82 11.96 -1.06 2.64
CA VAL A 82 11.89 -1.99 1.52
C VAL A 82 11.83 -1.24 0.19
N LEU A 83 11.02 -0.19 0.13
CA LEU A 83 10.90 0.62 -1.08
C LEU A 83 12.23 1.28 -1.44
N MET A 84 12.92 1.83 -0.44
CA MET A 84 14.21 2.48 -0.68
C MET A 84 15.24 1.50 -1.19
N ARG A 85 15.26 0.28 -0.66
CA ARG A 85 16.18 -0.75 -1.15
C ARG A 85 15.91 -1.12 -2.60
N GLU A 86 14.64 -1.24 -2.97
CA GLU A 86 14.29 -1.59 -4.34
C GLU A 86 14.65 -0.48 -5.32
N PHE A 87 14.43 0.77 -4.94
CA PHE A 87 14.80 1.88 -5.80
C PHE A 87 16.32 2.04 -5.90
N ASN A 88 17.05 1.73 -4.85
CA ASN A 88 18.51 1.87 -4.86
C ASN A 88 19.23 0.78 -5.65
N LYS A 89 18.53 -0.27 -6.04
CA LYS A 89 19.10 -1.34 -6.87
C LYS A 89 19.28 -0.93 -8.32
N ARG A 90 18.77 0.22 -8.68
CA ARG A 90 18.94 0.75 -10.04
C ARG A 90 20.24 1.56 -10.14
#